data_588bb20bb8c9f52345ad14db15a838e0
#
_entry.id   588bb20bb8c9f52345ad14db15a838e0
#
_cell.length_a   1.000
_cell.length_b   1.000
_cell.length_c   1.000
_cell.angle_alpha   90.00
_cell.angle_beta   90.00
_cell.angle_gamma   90.00
#
_symmetry.space_group_name_H-M   'P 1'
#
loop_
_entity.id
_entity.type
_entity.pdbx_description
1 polymer ?
#
loop_
_entity_poly.entity_id
_entity_poly.type
_entity_poly.pdbx_seq_one_letter_code
_entity_poly.pdbx_strand_id
1 'polypeptide(L)'
;MDFQLNDEQQQLRRSVREFAESEILPNVMKWDEAGEFPLATVKELGKLGLMGVVFPAEYGGAGMGYVEYVTAIEELSRVDGSVGIIVAAHTSLCSNHIWLAGTEEQKRKYIPKLATGEFIGAWGLTEPGSGSDAGSARMSAVRKRDCWVLNGTKTFCTNGHYADVLVVIAVTDRAAHTHGLSAFIVEKGTRGFRAGKKENKLGLRASDTAELIFEDCCIPSGNLLGKEGDGFIDAMRVLDGGRISIAALALGMAQGAYEAALNYSKQRKQFGRAISEFQAIQWKLADMATEIDAARLLTLRAASMKDSGMKTTLESSMAKLYASEVAVRCANEGVQIHGGYGFIKDYPAEKYYRDVKLCTIGEGTSEVQRMVIARQILRD
;
A
#
# COMPACT_ATOMS: atom_id res chain seq x y z
N MET A 1 10.11 4.86 27.54
CA MET A 1 9.50 4.64 26.21
C MET A 1 9.84 5.88 25.40
N ASP A 2 10.61 5.73 24.35
CA ASP A 2 10.96 6.83 23.47
C ASP A 2 10.01 6.78 22.24
N PHE A 3 9.40 7.91 21.91
CA PHE A 3 8.50 8.05 20.75
C PHE A 3 9.20 8.75 19.58
N GLN A 4 10.48 9.09 19.75
CA GLN A 4 11.27 9.73 18.70
C GLN A 4 11.94 8.69 17.81
N LEU A 5 12.08 9.01 16.55
CA LEU A 5 12.94 8.25 15.65
C LEU A 5 14.40 8.40 16.10
N ASN A 6 15.15 7.30 16.07
CA ASN A 6 16.59 7.34 16.30
C ASN A 6 17.34 8.05 15.15
N ASP A 7 18.65 8.27 15.30
CA ASP A 7 19.45 9.03 14.33
C ASP A 7 19.45 8.39 12.92
N GLU A 8 19.50 7.06 12.84
CA GLU A 8 19.47 6.31 11.58
C GLU A 8 18.11 6.45 10.88
N GLN A 9 17.04 6.32 11.63
CA GLN A 9 15.67 6.50 11.15
C GLN A 9 15.42 7.94 10.71
N GLN A 10 15.94 8.93 11.42
CA GLN A 10 15.88 10.33 11.03
C GLN A 10 16.69 10.59 9.77
N GLN A 11 17.86 9.95 9.61
CA GLN A 11 18.64 10.06 8.39
C GLN A 11 17.92 9.46 7.20
N LEU A 12 17.35 8.27 7.35
CA LEU A 12 16.50 7.64 6.32
C LEU A 12 15.36 8.57 5.92
N ARG A 13 14.64 9.12 6.90
CA ARG A 13 13.55 10.07 6.68
C ARG A 13 13.99 11.28 5.85
N ARG A 14 15.14 11.89 6.20
CA ARG A 14 15.70 13.02 5.43
C ARG A 14 16.01 12.62 4.00
N SER A 15 16.70 11.49 3.81
CA SER A 15 17.11 11.05 2.46
C SER A 15 15.92 10.72 1.56
N VAL A 16 14.87 10.06 2.11
CA VAL A 16 13.65 9.77 1.35
C VAL A 16 12.88 11.05 1.03
N ARG A 17 12.81 12.00 1.98
CA ARG A 17 12.19 13.31 1.77
C ARG A 17 12.87 14.09 0.65
N GLU A 18 14.20 14.20 0.69
CA GLU A 18 15.00 14.89 -0.34
C GLU A 18 14.77 14.27 -1.72
N PHE A 19 14.80 12.94 -1.82
CA PHE A 19 14.49 12.24 -3.05
C PHE A 19 13.06 12.52 -3.54
N ALA A 20 12.08 12.45 -2.65
CA ALA A 20 10.69 12.70 -3.01
C ALA A 20 10.46 14.14 -3.50
N GLU A 21 11.11 15.12 -2.89
CA GLU A 21 11.00 16.53 -3.27
C GLU A 21 11.75 16.86 -4.57
N SER A 22 12.90 16.23 -4.82
CA SER A 22 13.70 16.48 -6.04
C SER A 22 13.20 15.71 -7.26
N GLU A 23 12.85 14.43 -7.11
CA GLU A 23 12.58 13.52 -8.24
C GLU A 23 11.10 13.25 -8.48
N ILE A 24 10.26 13.27 -7.43
CA ILE A 24 8.83 12.96 -7.53
C ILE A 24 8.01 14.24 -7.70
N LEU A 25 8.17 15.21 -6.78
CA LEU A 25 7.33 16.40 -6.72
C LEU A 25 7.19 17.16 -8.06
N PRO A 26 8.26 17.36 -8.86
CA PRO A 26 8.15 18.08 -10.13
C PRO A 26 7.26 17.39 -11.18
N ASN A 27 6.99 16.10 -11.00
CA ASN A 27 6.30 15.26 -11.99
C ASN A 27 4.89 14.83 -11.56
N VAL A 28 4.51 15.04 -10.29
CA VAL A 28 3.28 14.50 -9.67
C VAL A 28 2.02 14.80 -10.48
N MET A 29 1.79 16.07 -10.82
CA MET A 29 0.56 16.47 -11.53
C MET A 29 0.54 15.96 -12.96
N LYS A 30 1.70 15.94 -13.65
CA LYS A 30 1.82 15.38 -15.00
C LYS A 30 1.47 13.89 -15.02
N TRP A 31 2.02 13.12 -14.08
CA TRP A 31 1.73 11.69 -13.98
C TRP A 31 0.27 11.42 -13.60
N ASP A 32 -0.29 12.22 -12.67
CA ASP A 32 -1.69 12.09 -12.27
C ASP A 32 -2.64 12.37 -13.45
N GLU A 33 -2.44 13.44 -14.20
CA GLU A 33 -3.27 13.80 -15.35
C GLU A 33 -3.22 12.77 -16.46
N ALA A 34 -2.03 12.32 -16.81
CA ALA A 34 -1.81 11.30 -17.85
C ALA A 34 -2.20 9.88 -17.38
N GLY A 35 -2.31 9.64 -16.07
CA GLY A 35 -2.40 8.29 -15.51
C GLY A 35 -1.13 7.48 -15.84
N GLU A 36 0.03 8.15 -15.87
CA GLU A 36 1.33 7.57 -16.26
C GLU A 36 2.00 6.90 -15.07
N PHE A 37 2.37 5.63 -15.22
CA PHE A 37 3.13 4.91 -14.21
C PHE A 37 4.59 5.37 -14.21
N PRO A 38 5.16 5.82 -13.08
CA PRO A 38 6.49 6.41 -13.00
C PRO A 38 7.59 5.33 -12.94
N LEU A 39 7.70 4.50 -13.98
CA LEU A 39 8.59 3.33 -13.99
C LEU A 39 10.04 3.67 -13.72
N ALA A 40 10.55 4.77 -14.29
CA ALA A 40 11.94 5.21 -14.07
C ALA A 40 12.19 5.51 -12.59
N THR A 41 11.28 6.27 -11.95
CA THR A 41 11.36 6.61 -10.53
C THR A 41 11.27 5.36 -9.65
N VAL A 42 10.40 4.39 -9.99
CA VAL A 42 10.31 3.10 -9.25
C VAL A 42 11.63 2.32 -9.34
N LYS A 43 12.31 2.35 -10.49
CA LYS A 43 13.63 1.71 -10.63
C LYS A 43 14.71 2.42 -9.80
N GLU A 44 14.67 3.75 -9.70
CA GLU A 44 15.58 4.49 -8.80
C GLU A 44 15.30 4.18 -7.33
N LEU A 45 14.03 4.07 -6.90
CA LEU A 45 13.69 3.63 -5.55
C LEU A 45 14.28 2.24 -5.24
N GLY A 46 14.32 1.34 -6.22
CA GLY A 46 14.98 0.03 -6.09
C GLY A 46 16.48 0.17 -5.82
N LYS A 47 17.19 1.04 -6.56
CA LYS A 47 18.62 1.30 -6.34
C LYS A 47 18.91 1.92 -4.96
N LEU A 48 17.97 2.66 -4.42
CA LEU A 48 18.05 3.22 -3.06
C LEU A 48 17.67 2.22 -1.97
N GLY A 49 17.33 0.96 -2.31
CA GLY A 49 16.92 -0.07 -1.37
C GLY A 49 15.48 0.06 -0.85
N LEU A 50 14.71 1.03 -1.37
CA LEU A 50 13.36 1.35 -0.87
C LEU A 50 12.29 0.35 -1.33
N MET A 51 12.59 -0.51 -2.31
CA MET A 51 11.72 -1.61 -2.72
C MET A 51 11.88 -2.86 -1.84
N GLY A 52 12.94 -2.92 -1.01
CA GLY A 52 13.30 -4.07 -0.21
C GLY A 52 13.69 -3.74 1.24
N VAL A 53 13.15 -2.68 1.82
CA VAL A 53 13.54 -2.16 3.16
C VAL A 53 13.59 -3.26 4.21
N VAL A 54 12.54 -4.10 4.29
CA VAL A 54 12.36 -5.11 5.36
C VAL A 54 13.02 -6.46 5.09
N PHE A 55 13.60 -6.67 3.91
CA PHE A 55 14.23 -7.96 3.59
C PHE A 55 15.72 -7.94 3.96
N PRO A 56 16.28 -9.09 4.42
CA PRO A 56 17.69 -9.16 4.78
C PRO A 56 18.64 -8.83 3.63
N ALA A 57 19.83 -8.33 3.96
CA ALA A 57 20.85 -7.94 2.98
C ALA A 57 21.30 -9.13 2.09
N GLU A 58 21.31 -10.33 2.62
CA GLU A 58 21.64 -11.57 1.86
C GLU A 58 20.62 -11.88 0.74
N TYR A 59 19.43 -11.26 0.77
CA TYR A 59 18.42 -11.30 -0.29
C TYR A 59 18.33 -9.94 -1.04
N GLY A 60 19.33 -9.09 -0.93
CA GLY A 60 19.39 -7.80 -1.62
C GLY A 60 18.51 -6.72 -1.02
N GLY A 61 17.93 -6.94 0.16
CA GLY A 61 17.17 -5.94 0.91
C GLY A 61 18.05 -5.03 1.75
N ALA A 62 17.45 -4.01 2.37
CA ALA A 62 18.18 -3.07 3.24
C ALA A 62 18.42 -3.61 4.65
N GLY A 63 17.79 -4.73 5.05
CA GLY A 63 17.95 -5.33 6.37
C GLY A 63 17.38 -4.51 7.51
N MET A 64 16.45 -3.60 7.21
CA MET A 64 15.80 -2.71 8.18
C MET A 64 14.46 -3.28 8.66
N GLY A 65 13.80 -2.55 9.58
CA GLY A 65 12.52 -2.96 10.16
C GLY A 65 11.30 -2.30 9.51
N TYR A 66 10.14 -2.60 10.07
CA TYR A 66 8.87 -1.97 9.68
C TYR A 66 8.79 -0.50 10.08
N VAL A 67 9.50 -0.06 11.14
CA VAL A 67 9.57 1.37 11.52
C VAL A 67 10.21 2.17 10.39
N GLU A 68 11.33 1.71 9.84
CA GLU A 68 12.00 2.34 8.69
C GLU A 68 11.14 2.26 7.42
N TYR A 69 10.49 1.13 7.20
CA TYR A 69 9.61 0.93 6.06
C TYR A 69 8.42 1.92 6.07
N VAL A 70 7.72 2.05 7.19
CA VAL A 70 6.58 3.00 7.28
C VAL A 70 7.05 4.45 7.21
N THR A 71 8.24 4.76 7.71
CA THR A 71 8.86 6.09 7.58
C THR A 71 9.12 6.42 6.11
N ALA A 72 9.64 5.46 5.33
CA ALA A 72 9.83 5.64 3.90
C ALA A 72 8.50 5.82 3.15
N ILE A 73 7.49 4.98 3.43
CA ILE A 73 6.15 5.09 2.81
C ILE A 73 5.50 6.43 3.15
N GLU A 74 5.60 6.90 4.40
CA GLU A 74 5.07 8.21 4.81
C GLU A 74 5.69 9.34 3.97
N GLU A 75 7.02 9.40 3.84
CA GLU A 75 7.69 10.48 3.13
C GLU A 75 7.43 10.45 1.60
N LEU A 76 7.38 9.27 1.00
CA LEU A 76 6.99 9.14 -0.42
C LEU A 76 5.55 9.60 -0.63
N SER A 77 4.64 9.17 0.23
CA SER A 77 3.20 9.45 0.12
C SER A 77 2.85 10.88 0.47
N ARG A 78 3.68 11.57 1.26
CA ARG A 78 3.58 13.00 1.55
C ARG A 78 3.64 13.82 0.26
N VAL A 79 4.42 13.36 -0.71
CA VAL A 79 4.58 14.00 -2.02
C VAL A 79 3.62 13.40 -3.04
N ASP A 80 3.57 12.06 -3.15
CA ASP A 80 2.67 11.37 -4.07
C ASP A 80 2.21 10.02 -3.55
N GLY A 81 0.92 9.93 -3.23
CA GLY A 81 0.30 8.67 -2.82
C GLY A 81 0.38 7.57 -3.89
N SER A 82 0.48 7.92 -5.18
CA SER A 82 0.62 6.92 -6.25
C SER A 82 1.96 6.18 -6.17
N VAL A 83 3.06 6.89 -5.91
CA VAL A 83 4.37 6.26 -5.70
C VAL A 83 4.37 5.46 -4.40
N GLY A 84 3.77 6.00 -3.33
CA GLY A 84 3.65 5.30 -2.06
C GLY A 84 2.93 3.96 -2.17
N ILE A 85 1.78 3.89 -2.87
CA ILE A 85 1.03 2.63 -3.01
C ILE A 85 1.73 1.62 -3.93
N ILE A 86 2.49 2.08 -4.94
CA ILE A 86 3.30 1.20 -5.79
C ILE A 86 4.30 0.41 -4.93
N VAL A 87 5.04 1.11 -4.08
CA VAL A 87 6.03 0.50 -3.17
C VAL A 87 5.34 -0.33 -2.09
N ALA A 88 4.25 0.17 -1.50
CA ALA A 88 3.51 -0.53 -0.46
C ALA A 88 2.97 -1.88 -0.94
N ALA A 89 2.28 -1.92 -2.07
CA ALA A 89 1.72 -3.17 -2.62
C ALA A 89 2.81 -4.14 -3.07
N HIS A 90 3.90 -3.64 -3.65
CA HIS A 90 5.05 -4.44 -4.02
C HIS A 90 5.69 -5.13 -2.80
N THR A 91 6.01 -4.36 -1.76
CA THR A 91 6.78 -4.84 -0.61
C THR A 91 5.91 -5.62 0.37
N SER A 92 4.79 -5.02 0.85
CA SER A 92 4.00 -5.60 1.93
C SER A 92 3.06 -6.71 1.49
N LEU A 93 2.69 -6.77 0.20
CA LEU A 93 1.78 -7.79 -0.31
C LEU A 93 2.54 -8.88 -1.08
N CYS A 94 3.02 -8.61 -2.29
CA CYS A 94 3.64 -9.64 -3.15
C CYS A 94 4.93 -10.19 -2.53
N SER A 95 5.91 -9.31 -2.30
CA SER A 95 7.23 -9.73 -1.80
C SER A 95 7.14 -10.34 -0.42
N ASN A 96 6.35 -9.74 0.48
CA ASN A 96 6.16 -10.25 1.82
C ASN A 96 5.40 -11.59 1.86
N HIS A 97 4.48 -11.86 0.92
CA HIS A 97 3.83 -13.17 0.84
C HIS A 97 4.83 -14.26 0.48
N ILE A 98 5.71 -14.01 -0.50
CA ILE A 98 6.79 -14.93 -0.85
C ILE A 98 7.75 -15.10 0.34
N TRP A 99 8.07 -14.02 1.05
CA TRP A 99 8.93 -14.07 2.23
C TRP A 99 8.35 -14.92 3.37
N LEU A 100 7.06 -14.76 3.66
CA LEU A 100 6.39 -15.43 4.79
C LEU A 100 6.09 -16.91 4.51
N ALA A 101 5.66 -17.26 3.30
CA ALA A 101 5.15 -18.59 2.98
C ALA A 101 6.03 -19.37 2.01
N GLY A 102 6.98 -18.73 1.33
CA GLY A 102 7.83 -19.36 0.32
C GLY A 102 8.86 -20.32 0.90
N THR A 103 9.18 -21.34 0.10
CA THR A 103 10.34 -22.19 0.35
C THR A 103 11.63 -21.37 0.19
N GLU A 104 12.75 -21.89 0.71
CA GLU A 104 14.04 -21.22 0.57
C GLU A 104 14.43 -21.02 -0.91
N GLU A 105 14.12 -21.99 -1.77
CA GLU A 105 14.32 -21.89 -3.21
C GLU A 105 13.50 -20.75 -3.83
N GLN A 106 12.21 -20.64 -3.48
CA GLN A 106 11.35 -19.55 -3.93
C GLN A 106 11.85 -18.19 -3.45
N LYS A 107 12.26 -18.07 -2.18
CA LYS A 107 12.84 -16.84 -1.63
C LYS A 107 14.09 -16.43 -2.40
N ARG A 108 15.05 -17.33 -2.60
CA ARG A 108 16.30 -17.05 -3.34
C ARG A 108 16.05 -16.71 -4.81
N LYS A 109 15.01 -17.27 -5.40
CA LYS A 109 14.66 -16.98 -6.81
C LYS A 109 14.05 -15.60 -6.99
N TYR A 110 13.17 -15.15 -6.08
CA TYR A 110 12.33 -13.98 -6.31
C TYR A 110 12.71 -12.77 -5.46
N ILE A 111 13.02 -12.96 -4.16
CA ILE A 111 13.23 -11.82 -3.24
C ILE A 111 14.40 -10.93 -3.67
N PRO A 112 15.56 -11.41 -4.11
CA PRO A 112 16.65 -10.52 -4.53
C PRO A 112 16.24 -9.55 -5.65
N LYS A 113 15.50 -10.05 -6.63
CA LYS A 113 15.04 -9.23 -7.76
C LYS A 113 13.92 -8.25 -7.39
N LEU A 114 13.05 -8.67 -6.46
CA LEU A 114 12.02 -7.80 -5.91
C LEU A 114 12.63 -6.72 -5.01
N ALA A 115 13.52 -7.10 -4.10
CA ALA A 115 14.14 -6.18 -3.15
C ALA A 115 14.97 -5.07 -3.82
N THR A 116 15.64 -5.40 -4.92
CA THR A 116 16.42 -4.44 -5.73
C THR A 116 15.57 -3.65 -6.74
N GLY A 117 14.28 -3.95 -6.87
CA GLY A 117 13.41 -3.35 -7.87
C GLY A 117 13.70 -3.80 -9.31
N GLU A 118 14.55 -4.82 -9.53
CA GLU A 118 14.70 -5.46 -10.83
C GLU A 118 13.36 -6.03 -11.30
N PHE A 119 12.64 -6.70 -10.39
CA PHE A 119 11.27 -7.14 -10.58
C PHE A 119 10.29 -6.26 -9.82
N ILE A 120 9.12 -6.04 -10.41
CA ILE A 120 7.96 -5.44 -9.75
C ILE A 120 6.98 -6.55 -9.40
N GLY A 121 6.46 -6.51 -8.16
CA GLY A 121 5.50 -7.47 -7.65
C GLY A 121 4.06 -6.94 -7.69
N ALA A 122 3.10 -7.82 -8.01
CA ALA A 122 1.67 -7.58 -7.84
C ALA A 122 1.02 -8.70 -7.02
N TRP A 123 -0.16 -8.41 -6.45
CA TRP A 123 -0.88 -9.34 -5.59
C TRP A 123 -2.36 -9.38 -5.94
N GLY A 124 -2.91 -10.58 -6.15
CA GLY A 124 -4.28 -10.79 -6.60
C GLY A 124 -5.08 -11.62 -5.60
N LEU A 125 -5.90 -10.94 -4.77
CA LEU A 125 -6.88 -11.56 -3.87
C LEU A 125 -8.30 -11.32 -4.37
N THR A 126 -8.63 -10.05 -4.60
CA THR A 126 -9.97 -9.56 -4.93
C THR A 126 -10.45 -10.04 -6.30
N GLU A 127 -11.72 -10.43 -6.38
CA GLU A 127 -12.42 -10.81 -7.62
C GLU A 127 -13.63 -9.90 -7.83
N PRO A 128 -14.23 -9.86 -9.03
CA PRO A 128 -15.45 -9.07 -9.26
C PRO A 128 -16.60 -9.38 -8.30
N GLY A 129 -16.68 -10.62 -7.81
CA GLY A 129 -17.71 -11.07 -6.86
C GLY A 129 -17.24 -11.27 -5.41
N SER A 130 -15.98 -10.95 -5.10
CA SER A 130 -15.36 -11.22 -3.79
C SER A 130 -14.38 -10.12 -3.41
N GLY A 131 -14.83 -9.16 -2.61
CA GLY A 131 -14.02 -8.06 -2.06
C GLY A 131 -13.86 -8.21 -0.54
N SER A 132 -14.73 -7.56 0.25
CA SER A 132 -14.72 -7.67 1.72
C SER A 132 -14.96 -9.11 2.20
N ASP A 133 -15.73 -9.89 1.45
CA ASP A 133 -15.86 -11.32 1.62
C ASP A 133 -14.82 -12.08 0.81
N ALA A 134 -13.55 -11.95 1.21
CA ALA A 134 -12.41 -12.55 0.50
C ALA A 134 -12.43 -14.09 0.52
N GLY A 135 -13.15 -14.71 1.47
CA GLY A 135 -13.33 -16.15 1.55
C GLY A 135 -14.22 -16.73 0.46
N SER A 136 -15.02 -15.89 -0.22
CA SER A 136 -15.95 -16.30 -1.30
C SER A 136 -15.30 -16.26 -2.69
N ALA A 137 -13.97 -16.29 -2.79
CA ALA A 137 -13.24 -16.33 -4.07
C ALA A 137 -13.67 -17.54 -4.92
N ARG A 138 -13.63 -17.36 -6.26
CA ARG A 138 -14.10 -18.37 -7.25
C ARG A 138 -13.06 -18.76 -8.29
N MET A 139 -11.99 -17.97 -8.46
CA MET A 139 -10.88 -18.33 -9.34
C MET A 139 -10.36 -19.72 -8.95
N SER A 140 -10.31 -20.65 -9.90
CA SER A 140 -9.95 -22.04 -9.63
C SER A 140 -8.48 -22.32 -9.94
N ALA A 141 -7.90 -23.25 -9.17
CA ALA A 141 -6.61 -23.87 -9.44
C ALA A 141 -6.79 -25.39 -9.40
N VAL A 142 -6.61 -26.06 -10.54
CA VAL A 142 -6.76 -27.50 -10.67
C VAL A 142 -5.39 -28.13 -10.94
N ARG A 143 -5.02 -29.10 -10.11
CA ARG A 143 -3.77 -29.84 -10.29
C ARG A 143 -3.86 -30.81 -11.47
N LYS A 144 -2.91 -30.72 -12.41
CA LYS A 144 -2.77 -31.63 -13.56
C LYS A 144 -1.31 -32.08 -13.66
N ARG A 145 -1.04 -33.35 -13.33
CA ARG A 145 0.33 -33.94 -13.37
C ARG A 145 1.37 -33.01 -12.73
N ASP A 146 2.16 -32.30 -13.53
CA ASP A 146 3.28 -31.47 -13.09
C ASP A 146 2.96 -29.97 -13.04
N CYS A 147 1.69 -29.57 -13.22
CA CYS A 147 1.29 -28.17 -13.21
C CYS A 147 -0.03 -27.92 -12.48
N TRP A 148 -0.25 -26.66 -12.11
CA TRP A 148 -1.53 -26.13 -11.71
C TRP A 148 -2.14 -25.33 -12.87
N VAL A 149 -3.40 -25.58 -13.18
CA VAL A 149 -4.15 -24.83 -14.19
C VAL A 149 -5.06 -23.84 -13.50
N LEU A 150 -4.76 -22.56 -13.69
CA LEU A 150 -5.49 -21.45 -13.12
C LEU A 150 -6.54 -20.94 -14.12
N ASN A 151 -7.79 -20.73 -13.64
CA ASN A 151 -8.88 -20.14 -14.42
C ASN A 151 -9.69 -19.17 -13.59
N GLY A 152 -9.85 -17.93 -14.08
CA GLY A 152 -10.60 -16.86 -13.44
C GLY A 152 -9.98 -15.49 -13.59
N THR A 153 -10.49 -14.53 -12.83
CA THR A 153 -10.07 -13.13 -12.92
C THR A 153 -9.90 -12.53 -11.54
N LYS A 154 -8.79 -11.81 -11.35
CA LYS A 154 -8.59 -10.92 -10.19
C LYS A 154 -8.79 -9.48 -10.63
N THR A 155 -9.26 -8.63 -9.71
CA THR A 155 -9.53 -7.22 -10.00
C THR A 155 -8.87 -6.31 -8.98
N PHE A 156 -8.68 -5.04 -9.36
CA PHE A 156 -8.03 -4.00 -8.54
C PHE A 156 -6.61 -4.35 -8.10
N CYS A 157 -5.85 -5.07 -8.94
CA CYS A 157 -4.48 -5.46 -8.63
C CYS A 157 -3.50 -4.32 -8.94
N THR A 158 -2.90 -3.75 -7.91
CA THR A 158 -1.85 -2.73 -8.04
C THR A 158 -0.64 -3.33 -8.75
N ASN A 159 -0.02 -2.54 -9.65
CA ASN A 159 1.15 -2.91 -10.46
C ASN A 159 0.87 -3.99 -11.54
N GLY A 160 -0.36 -4.36 -11.82
CA GLY A 160 -0.69 -5.54 -12.64
C GLY A 160 -0.08 -5.57 -14.04
N HIS A 161 0.00 -4.43 -14.76
CA HIS A 161 0.63 -4.35 -16.09
C HIS A 161 2.17 -4.33 -16.03
N TYR A 162 2.73 -3.88 -14.91
CA TYR A 162 4.18 -3.70 -14.73
C TYR A 162 4.84 -4.84 -13.96
N ALA A 163 4.02 -5.71 -13.34
CA ALA A 163 4.53 -6.80 -12.51
C ALA A 163 5.28 -7.85 -13.35
N ASP A 164 6.45 -8.23 -12.86
CA ASP A 164 7.26 -9.34 -13.39
C ASP A 164 6.92 -10.65 -12.68
N VAL A 165 6.42 -10.56 -11.45
CA VAL A 165 5.94 -11.69 -10.65
C VAL A 165 4.68 -11.29 -9.88
N LEU A 166 3.76 -12.24 -9.77
CA LEU A 166 2.49 -12.06 -9.07
C LEU A 166 2.30 -13.18 -8.05
N VAL A 167 1.66 -12.82 -6.93
CA VAL A 167 1.08 -13.83 -6.03
C VAL A 167 -0.43 -13.75 -6.14
N VAL A 168 -1.08 -14.87 -6.45
CA VAL A 168 -2.55 -14.95 -6.60
C VAL A 168 -3.13 -16.02 -5.71
N ILE A 169 -4.32 -15.75 -5.16
CA ILE A 169 -5.07 -16.69 -4.32
C ILE A 169 -6.14 -17.34 -5.19
N ALA A 170 -6.21 -18.67 -5.20
CA ALA A 170 -7.20 -19.40 -5.98
C ALA A 170 -7.76 -20.60 -5.19
N VAL A 171 -8.92 -21.08 -5.61
CA VAL A 171 -9.64 -22.21 -4.99
C VAL A 171 -9.07 -23.52 -5.51
N THR A 172 -8.51 -24.32 -4.62
CA THR A 172 -8.08 -25.72 -4.88
C THR A 172 -9.11 -26.73 -4.44
N ASP A 173 -9.88 -26.43 -3.38
CA ASP A 173 -11.00 -27.28 -2.90
C ASP A 173 -12.18 -26.40 -2.47
N ARG A 174 -13.29 -26.46 -3.23
CA ARG A 174 -14.50 -25.68 -2.92
C ARG A 174 -15.21 -26.15 -1.67
N ALA A 175 -15.12 -27.44 -1.32
CA ALA A 175 -15.83 -28.00 -0.18
C ALA A 175 -15.18 -27.57 1.15
N ALA A 176 -13.90 -27.25 1.14
CA ALA A 176 -13.16 -26.82 2.33
C ALA A 176 -13.30 -25.32 2.67
N HIS A 177 -14.13 -24.56 1.93
CA HIS A 177 -14.35 -23.11 2.14
C HIS A 177 -13.03 -22.34 2.19
N THR A 178 -12.76 -21.56 3.26
CA THR A 178 -11.52 -20.79 3.42
C THR A 178 -10.27 -21.65 3.51
N HIS A 179 -10.37 -22.91 3.94
CA HIS A 179 -9.30 -23.89 3.93
C HIS A 179 -9.07 -24.54 2.56
N GLY A 180 -9.88 -24.21 1.58
CA GLY A 180 -9.72 -24.64 0.19
C GLY A 180 -9.09 -23.58 -0.71
N LEU A 181 -8.54 -22.52 -0.15
CA LEU A 181 -7.85 -21.46 -0.87
C LEU A 181 -6.33 -21.68 -0.77
N SER A 182 -5.63 -21.58 -1.90
CA SER A 182 -4.17 -21.72 -1.98
C SER A 182 -3.54 -20.53 -2.69
N ALA A 183 -2.29 -20.23 -2.38
CA ALA A 183 -1.54 -19.15 -2.99
C ALA A 183 -0.59 -19.69 -4.08
N PHE A 184 -0.41 -18.93 -5.16
CA PHE A 184 0.41 -19.33 -6.30
C PHE A 184 1.28 -18.17 -6.78
N ILE A 185 2.53 -18.48 -7.17
CA ILE A 185 3.42 -17.54 -7.84
C ILE A 185 3.22 -17.69 -9.35
N VAL A 186 2.96 -16.57 -10.04
CA VAL A 186 2.81 -16.51 -11.49
C VAL A 186 3.82 -15.51 -12.05
N GLU A 187 4.62 -15.92 -13.03
CA GLU A 187 5.60 -15.07 -13.68
C GLU A 187 4.99 -14.39 -14.92
N LYS A 188 5.47 -13.20 -15.23
CA LYS A 188 5.16 -12.49 -16.47
C LYS A 188 5.48 -13.36 -17.68
N GLY A 189 4.62 -13.33 -18.68
CA GLY A 189 4.79 -14.13 -19.90
C GLY A 189 4.31 -15.58 -19.78
N THR A 190 3.81 -16.02 -18.61
CA THR A 190 3.18 -17.34 -18.48
C THR A 190 2.00 -17.44 -19.44
N ARG A 191 1.99 -18.52 -20.26
CA ARG A 191 0.88 -18.75 -21.21
C ARG A 191 -0.45 -18.89 -20.47
N GLY A 192 -1.48 -18.18 -20.96
CA GLY A 192 -2.79 -18.16 -20.35
C GLY A 192 -2.93 -17.08 -19.24
N PHE A 193 -1.87 -16.34 -18.91
CA PHE A 193 -1.93 -15.16 -18.06
C PHE A 193 -1.80 -13.88 -18.89
N ARG A 194 -2.63 -12.87 -18.61
CA ARG A 194 -2.49 -11.51 -19.11
C ARG A 194 -3.06 -10.48 -18.14
N ALA A 195 -2.48 -9.29 -18.12
CA ALA A 195 -3.15 -8.13 -17.54
C ALA A 195 -4.31 -7.72 -18.47
N GLY A 196 -5.43 -7.40 -17.87
CA GLY A 196 -6.65 -7.00 -18.55
C GLY A 196 -6.82 -5.48 -18.56
N LYS A 197 -8.02 -5.01 -18.22
CA LYS A 197 -8.36 -3.59 -18.20
C LYS A 197 -7.52 -2.84 -17.13
N LYS A 198 -6.95 -1.68 -17.55
CA LYS A 198 -6.44 -0.67 -16.61
C LYS A 198 -7.61 0.16 -16.08
N GLU A 199 -7.72 0.29 -14.77
CA GLU A 199 -8.82 1.02 -14.16
C GLU A 199 -8.64 2.54 -14.25
N ASN A 200 -9.71 3.24 -14.66
CA ASN A 200 -9.78 4.71 -14.60
C ASN A 200 -10.26 5.13 -13.21
N LYS A 201 -9.35 5.58 -12.38
CA LYS A 201 -9.57 5.78 -10.94
C LYS A 201 -9.90 7.22 -10.57
N LEU A 202 -10.55 7.41 -9.43
CA LEU A 202 -10.77 8.71 -8.79
C LEU A 202 -9.43 9.38 -8.43
N GLY A 203 -8.55 8.67 -7.74
CA GLY A 203 -7.25 9.12 -7.27
C GLY A 203 -6.17 8.06 -7.43
N LEU A 204 -4.95 8.34 -6.97
CA LEU A 204 -3.76 7.51 -7.15
C LEU A 204 -3.58 7.12 -8.62
N ARG A 205 -3.80 8.08 -9.53
CA ARG A 205 -3.98 7.81 -10.96
C ARG A 205 -2.68 7.38 -11.64
N ALA A 206 -1.54 7.81 -11.11
CA ALA A 206 -0.23 7.39 -11.59
C ALA A 206 0.17 5.98 -11.13
N SER A 207 -0.52 5.39 -10.16
CA SER A 207 -0.39 3.96 -9.84
C SER A 207 -1.17 3.13 -10.84
N ASP A 208 -0.58 2.04 -11.32
CA ASP A 208 -1.30 1.07 -12.14
C ASP A 208 -2.23 0.21 -11.27
N THR A 209 -3.45 0.00 -11.77
CA THR A 209 -4.43 -0.91 -11.16
C THR A 209 -5.14 -1.65 -12.28
N ALA A 210 -5.02 -2.97 -12.30
CA ALA A 210 -5.45 -3.79 -13.41
C ALA A 210 -6.31 -4.99 -12.99
N GLU A 211 -7.04 -5.52 -13.96
CA GLU A 211 -7.50 -6.90 -13.93
C GLU A 211 -6.32 -7.83 -14.22
N LEU A 212 -6.34 -9.02 -13.62
CA LEU A 212 -5.45 -10.14 -13.95
C LEU A 212 -6.30 -11.31 -14.42
N ILE A 213 -6.13 -11.71 -15.67
CA ILE A 213 -6.97 -12.70 -16.35
C ILE A 213 -6.18 -13.98 -16.55
N PHE A 214 -6.76 -15.11 -16.14
CA PHE A 214 -6.19 -16.44 -16.23
C PHE A 214 -7.14 -17.34 -17.01
N GLU A 215 -6.67 -17.84 -18.17
CA GLU A 215 -7.41 -18.70 -19.10
C GLU A 215 -6.54 -19.91 -19.41
N ASP A 216 -6.86 -21.06 -18.82
CA ASP A 216 -6.05 -22.27 -18.88
C ASP A 216 -4.55 -22.01 -18.60
N CYS A 217 -4.29 -21.13 -17.62
CA CYS A 217 -2.96 -20.73 -17.25
C CYS A 217 -2.26 -21.83 -16.47
N CYS A 218 -1.37 -22.57 -17.14
CA CYS A 218 -0.61 -23.67 -16.56
C CYS A 218 0.70 -23.14 -15.97
N ILE A 219 0.85 -23.27 -14.65
CA ILE A 219 2.07 -22.93 -13.91
C ILE A 219 2.72 -24.18 -13.33
N PRO A 220 4.04 -24.26 -13.17
CA PRO A 220 4.73 -25.41 -12.57
C PRO A 220 4.16 -25.76 -11.18
N SER A 221 4.14 -27.04 -10.84
CA SER A 221 3.66 -27.49 -9.51
C SER A 221 4.43 -26.85 -8.35
N GLY A 222 5.70 -26.57 -8.53
CA GLY A 222 6.57 -25.88 -7.57
C GLY A 222 6.25 -24.39 -7.36
N ASN A 223 5.31 -23.82 -8.11
CA ASN A 223 4.84 -22.44 -7.92
C ASN A 223 3.69 -22.33 -6.90
N LEU A 224 3.26 -23.43 -6.27
CA LEU A 224 2.43 -23.37 -5.06
C LEU A 224 3.24 -22.67 -3.98
N LEU A 225 2.65 -21.61 -3.40
CA LEU A 225 3.26 -20.82 -2.33
C LEU A 225 2.68 -21.23 -0.99
N GLY A 226 3.53 -21.69 -0.07
CA GLY A 226 3.09 -22.27 1.19
C GLY A 226 2.52 -23.68 1.02
N LYS A 227 1.48 -24.01 1.79
CA LYS A 227 0.79 -25.30 1.71
C LYS A 227 -0.53 -25.16 0.98
N GLU A 228 -0.94 -26.21 0.28
CA GLU A 228 -2.28 -26.30 -0.29
C GLU A 228 -3.33 -26.15 0.81
N GLY A 229 -4.29 -25.25 0.62
CA GLY A 229 -5.34 -24.92 1.57
C GLY A 229 -5.01 -23.81 2.58
N ASP A 230 -3.75 -23.41 2.72
CA ASP A 230 -3.33 -22.34 3.68
C ASP A 230 -3.39 -20.93 3.09
N GLY A 231 -3.71 -20.77 1.80
CA GLY A 231 -3.61 -19.48 1.10
C GLY A 231 -4.46 -18.37 1.69
N PHE A 232 -5.62 -18.67 2.30
CA PHE A 232 -6.43 -17.66 3.00
C PHE A 232 -5.78 -17.20 4.30
N ILE A 233 -5.25 -18.13 5.09
CA ILE A 233 -4.57 -17.82 6.36
C ILE A 233 -3.32 -16.98 6.09
N ASP A 234 -2.53 -17.38 5.09
CA ASP A 234 -1.33 -16.65 4.71
C ASP A 234 -1.67 -15.25 4.15
N ALA A 235 -2.73 -15.13 3.33
CA ALA A 235 -3.21 -13.83 2.88
C ALA A 235 -3.62 -12.92 4.06
N MET A 236 -4.26 -13.43 5.10
CA MET A 236 -4.62 -12.64 6.28
C MET A 236 -3.37 -12.17 7.06
N ARG A 237 -2.33 -13.01 7.16
CA ARG A 237 -1.03 -12.64 7.77
C ARG A 237 -0.31 -11.56 6.97
N VAL A 238 -0.35 -11.66 5.65
CA VAL A 238 0.19 -10.65 4.72
C VAL A 238 -0.53 -9.32 4.90
N LEU A 239 -1.86 -9.34 4.96
CA LEU A 239 -2.68 -8.15 5.17
C LEU A 239 -2.44 -7.47 6.53
N ASP A 240 -2.01 -8.18 7.57
CA ASP A 240 -1.64 -7.53 8.83
C ASP A 240 -0.44 -6.57 8.64
N GLY A 241 0.54 -6.94 7.80
CA GLY A 241 1.63 -6.06 7.39
C GLY A 241 1.17 -4.96 6.42
N GLY A 242 0.31 -5.32 5.46
CA GLY A 242 -0.25 -4.40 4.48
C GLY A 242 -1.06 -3.27 5.11
N ARG A 243 -1.85 -3.55 6.16
CA ARG A 243 -2.58 -2.51 6.91
C ARG A 243 -1.67 -1.47 7.52
N ILE A 244 -0.49 -1.87 8.01
CA ILE A 244 0.51 -0.93 8.54
C ILE A 244 1.02 -0.01 7.42
N SER A 245 1.31 -0.55 6.24
CA SER A 245 1.75 0.25 5.09
C SER A 245 0.67 1.18 4.54
N ILE A 246 -0.61 0.76 4.54
CA ILE A 246 -1.73 1.66 4.17
C ILE A 246 -1.95 2.75 5.23
N ALA A 247 -1.72 2.46 6.51
CA ALA A 247 -1.72 3.51 7.53
C ALA A 247 -0.64 4.56 7.27
N ALA A 248 0.59 4.13 6.93
CA ALA A 248 1.68 5.04 6.57
C ALA A 248 1.41 5.82 5.27
N LEU A 249 0.82 5.18 4.26
CA LEU A 249 0.36 5.81 3.02
C LEU A 249 -0.65 6.95 3.31
N ALA A 250 -1.66 6.65 4.11
CA ALA A 250 -2.68 7.61 4.50
C ALA A 250 -2.08 8.77 5.31
N LEU A 251 -1.20 8.44 6.27
CA LEU A 251 -0.48 9.41 7.10
C LEU A 251 0.36 10.37 6.25
N GLY A 252 1.12 9.84 5.26
CA GLY A 252 1.91 10.66 4.36
C GLY A 252 1.05 11.65 3.57
N MET A 253 -0.06 11.18 2.98
CA MET A 253 -0.98 12.06 2.25
C MET A 253 -1.66 13.09 3.16
N ALA A 254 -2.01 12.71 4.41
CA ALA A 254 -2.53 13.66 5.40
C ALA A 254 -1.52 14.76 5.73
N GLN A 255 -0.25 14.37 5.93
CA GLN A 255 0.86 15.29 6.17
C GLN A 255 1.07 16.24 4.99
N GLY A 256 1.06 15.74 3.74
CA GLY A 256 1.18 16.56 2.54
C GLY A 256 0.04 17.55 2.38
N ALA A 257 -1.19 17.12 2.62
CA ALA A 257 -2.37 17.99 2.59
C ALA A 257 -2.30 19.10 3.67
N TYR A 258 -1.84 18.74 4.88
CA TYR A 258 -1.62 19.69 5.97
C TYR A 258 -0.53 20.71 5.64
N GLU A 259 0.63 20.27 5.15
CA GLU A 259 1.74 21.16 4.79
C GLU A 259 1.34 22.15 3.68
N ALA A 260 0.63 21.66 2.66
CA ALA A 260 0.08 22.52 1.60
C ALA A 260 -0.88 23.57 2.16
N ALA A 261 -1.82 23.17 3.01
CA ALA A 261 -2.79 24.06 3.64
C ALA A 261 -2.10 25.09 4.57
N LEU A 262 -1.14 24.66 5.39
CA LEU A 262 -0.37 25.52 6.28
C LEU A 262 0.40 26.60 5.49
N ASN A 263 1.10 26.19 4.43
CA ASN A 263 1.89 27.11 3.61
C ASN A 263 0.98 28.10 2.87
N TYR A 264 -0.10 27.62 2.27
CA TYR A 264 -1.08 28.47 1.59
C TYR A 264 -1.70 29.48 2.56
N SER A 265 -2.07 29.06 3.76
CA SER A 265 -2.72 29.93 4.76
C SER A 265 -1.85 31.11 5.20
N LYS A 266 -0.52 30.91 5.22
CA LYS A 266 0.45 31.97 5.56
C LYS A 266 0.65 32.99 4.44
N GLN A 267 0.46 32.56 3.19
CA GLN A 267 0.70 33.40 2.00
C GLN A 267 -0.57 34.10 1.53
N ARG A 268 -1.71 33.43 1.57
CA ARG A 268 -3.00 33.96 1.12
C ARG A 268 -3.50 35.05 2.04
N LYS A 269 -3.80 36.22 1.48
CA LYS A 269 -4.37 37.36 2.24
C LYS A 269 -5.81 37.60 1.83
N GLN A 270 -6.69 37.79 2.81
CA GLN A 270 -8.05 38.26 2.67
C GLN A 270 -8.39 39.19 3.85
N PHE A 271 -9.28 40.14 3.64
CA PHE A 271 -9.64 41.16 4.64
C PHE A 271 -8.41 41.88 5.23
N GLY A 272 -7.38 42.12 4.39
CA GLY A 272 -6.16 42.86 4.72
C GLY A 272 -5.08 42.12 5.48
N ARG A 273 -5.24 40.81 5.78
CA ARG A 273 -4.27 39.98 6.53
C ARG A 273 -4.18 38.57 6.02
N ALA A 274 -3.15 37.81 6.44
CA ALA A 274 -3.00 36.40 6.11
C ALA A 274 -4.18 35.58 6.67
N ILE A 275 -4.68 34.59 5.92
CA ILE A 275 -5.82 33.81 6.41
C ILE A 275 -5.44 32.95 7.62
N SER A 276 -4.17 32.64 7.84
CA SER A 276 -3.64 32.00 9.07
C SER A 276 -3.85 32.82 10.35
N GLU A 277 -4.19 34.10 10.24
CA GLU A 277 -4.52 34.95 11.39
C GLU A 277 -5.96 34.84 11.86
N PHE A 278 -6.82 34.14 11.10
CA PHE A 278 -8.20 33.90 11.50
C PHE A 278 -8.31 32.63 12.36
N GLN A 279 -8.96 32.73 13.53
CA GLN A 279 -9.12 31.61 14.47
C GLN A 279 -9.72 30.35 13.82
N ALA A 280 -10.71 30.51 12.93
CA ALA A 280 -11.32 29.36 12.24
C ALA A 280 -10.31 28.57 11.39
N ILE A 281 -9.30 29.23 10.81
CA ILE A 281 -8.21 28.55 10.08
C ILE A 281 -7.21 27.92 11.06
N GLN A 282 -6.88 28.63 12.15
CA GLN A 282 -5.98 28.14 13.20
C GLN A 282 -6.50 26.84 13.83
N TRP A 283 -7.81 26.77 14.13
CA TRP A 283 -8.43 25.57 14.69
C TRP A 283 -8.34 24.38 13.73
N LYS A 284 -8.64 24.56 12.45
CA LYS A 284 -8.48 23.52 11.43
C LYS A 284 -7.05 22.98 11.37
N LEU A 285 -6.07 23.87 11.34
CA LEU A 285 -4.66 23.49 11.33
C LEU A 285 -4.22 22.77 12.61
N ALA A 286 -4.73 23.20 13.78
CA ALA A 286 -4.45 22.56 15.06
C ALA A 286 -5.05 21.15 15.13
N ASP A 287 -6.30 20.97 14.67
CA ASP A 287 -6.96 19.68 14.63
C ASP A 287 -6.24 18.73 13.67
N MET A 288 -5.90 19.19 12.44
CA MET A 288 -5.13 18.41 11.47
C MET A 288 -3.79 17.96 12.07
N ALA A 289 -3.01 18.84 12.68
CA ALA A 289 -1.73 18.51 13.28
C ALA A 289 -1.86 17.46 14.39
N THR A 290 -2.85 17.63 15.27
CA THR A 290 -3.10 16.71 16.40
C THR A 290 -3.52 15.32 15.91
N GLU A 291 -4.45 15.24 14.96
CA GLU A 291 -4.93 13.97 14.41
C GLU A 291 -3.81 13.23 13.63
N ILE A 292 -2.99 13.95 12.88
CA ILE A 292 -1.83 13.37 12.15
C ILE A 292 -0.83 12.78 13.15
N ASP A 293 -0.53 13.48 14.24
CA ASP A 293 0.42 12.97 15.25
C ASP A 293 -0.13 11.73 15.95
N ALA A 294 -1.40 11.72 16.32
CA ALA A 294 -2.06 10.55 16.88
C ALA A 294 -2.05 9.35 15.90
N ALA A 295 -2.30 9.58 14.61
CA ALA A 295 -2.24 8.55 13.57
C ALA A 295 -0.82 7.99 13.40
N ARG A 296 0.19 8.88 13.47
CA ARG A 296 1.61 8.49 13.40
C ARG A 296 1.98 7.59 14.56
N LEU A 297 1.60 7.94 15.78
CA LEU A 297 1.89 7.13 16.98
C LEU A 297 1.24 5.73 16.89
N LEU A 298 0.00 5.62 16.41
CA LEU A 298 -0.65 4.32 16.21
C LEU A 298 0.08 3.49 15.14
N THR A 299 0.51 4.13 14.04
CA THR A 299 1.23 3.46 12.95
C THR A 299 2.60 2.96 13.42
N LEU A 300 3.38 3.80 14.10
CA LEU A 300 4.69 3.44 14.64
C LEU A 300 4.58 2.36 15.72
N ARG A 301 3.54 2.39 16.56
CA ARG A 301 3.28 1.32 17.52
C ARG A 301 3.09 -0.02 16.84
N ALA A 302 2.24 -0.07 15.79
CA ALA A 302 1.99 -1.31 15.04
C ALA A 302 3.26 -1.80 14.33
N ALA A 303 4.06 -0.89 13.76
CA ALA A 303 5.35 -1.20 13.12
C ALA A 303 6.35 -1.78 14.10
N SER A 304 6.57 -1.13 15.25
CA SER A 304 7.50 -1.58 16.30
C SER A 304 7.10 -2.94 16.89
N MET A 305 5.81 -3.19 17.08
CA MET A 305 5.32 -4.50 17.53
C MET A 305 5.60 -5.58 16.46
N LYS A 306 5.46 -5.24 15.20
CA LYS A 306 5.77 -6.14 14.07
C LYS A 306 7.26 -6.48 14.05
N ASP A 307 8.15 -5.51 14.24
CA ASP A 307 9.60 -5.70 14.32
C ASP A 307 9.99 -6.59 15.52
N SER A 308 9.24 -6.50 16.59
CA SER A 308 9.41 -7.37 17.77
C SER A 308 8.84 -8.78 17.59
N GLY A 309 8.36 -9.15 16.40
CA GLY A 309 7.77 -10.45 16.12
C GLY A 309 6.40 -10.68 16.77
N MET A 310 5.77 -9.64 17.30
CA MET A 310 4.46 -9.75 17.94
C MET A 310 3.34 -9.87 16.91
N LYS A 311 2.22 -10.48 17.31
CA LYS A 311 1.00 -10.46 16.51
C LYS A 311 0.40 -9.05 16.53
N THR A 312 0.13 -8.48 15.37
CA THR A 312 -0.28 -7.08 15.22
C THR A 312 -1.69 -6.90 14.61
N THR A 313 -2.50 -7.96 14.55
CA THR A 313 -3.82 -7.91 13.88
C THR A 313 -4.72 -6.79 14.45
N LEU A 314 -4.72 -6.57 15.76
CA LEU A 314 -5.48 -5.51 16.40
C LEU A 314 -4.90 -4.13 16.09
N GLU A 315 -3.60 -3.96 16.36
CA GLU A 315 -2.91 -2.67 16.24
C GLU A 315 -2.80 -2.19 14.79
N SER A 316 -2.53 -3.10 13.86
CA SER A 316 -2.50 -2.77 12.42
C SER A 316 -3.88 -2.33 11.90
N SER A 317 -4.96 -2.97 12.39
CA SER A 317 -6.33 -2.58 12.05
C SER A 317 -6.70 -1.23 12.66
N MET A 318 -6.30 -0.95 13.91
CA MET A 318 -6.51 0.36 14.55
C MET A 318 -5.75 1.47 13.83
N ALA A 319 -4.47 1.24 13.52
CA ALA A 319 -3.63 2.21 12.81
C ALA A 319 -4.22 2.54 11.43
N LYS A 320 -4.57 1.50 10.64
CA LYS A 320 -5.16 1.67 9.31
C LYS A 320 -6.50 2.40 9.35
N LEU A 321 -7.38 2.03 10.24
CA LEU A 321 -8.69 2.67 10.40
C LEU A 321 -8.52 4.16 10.71
N TYR A 322 -7.76 4.46 11.76
CA TYR A 322 -7.62 5.84 12.23
C TYR A 322 -6.88 6.72 11.22
N ALA A 323 -5.72 6.29 10.71
CA ALA A 323 -4.94 7.05 9.74
C ALA A 323 -5.73 7.33 8.44
N SER A 324 -6.49 6.34 7.94
CA SER A 324 -7.29 6.50 6.74
C SER A 324 -8.40 7.54 6.91
N GLU A 325 -9.09 7.55 8.05
CA GLU A 325 -10.16 8.51 8.33
C GLU A 325 -9.59 9.91 8.61
N VAL A 326 -8.45 10.00 9.29
CA VAL A 326 -7.70 11.27 9.48
C VAL A 326 -7.29 11.84 8.13
N ALA A 327 -6.75 11.03 7.22
CA ALA A 327 -6.33 11.49 5.91
C ALA A 327 -7.50 12.11 5.11
N VAL A 328 -8.68 11.50 5.16
CA VAL A 328 -9.87 12.04 4.50
C VAL A 328 -10.27 13.38 5.11
N ARG A 329 -10.26 13.52 6.44
CA ARG A 329 -10.56 14.81 7.11
C ARG A 329 -9.53 15.88 6.77
N CYS A 330 -8.24 15.56 6.86
CA CYS A 330 -7.16 16.49 6.55
C CYS A 330 -7.20 16.95 5.09
N ALA A 331 -7.43 16.06 4.14
CA ALA A 331 -7.53 16.41 2.73
C ALA A 331 -8.76 17.30 2.45
N ASN A 332 -9.90 17.01 3.10
CA ASN A 332 -11.09 17.86 3.02
C ASN A 332 -10.81 19.28 3.55
N GLU A 333 -10.19 19.40 4.72
CA GLU A 333 -9.82 20.68 5.29
C GLU A 333 -8.75 21.39 4.45
N GLY A 334 -7.83 20.63 3.84
CA GLY A 334 -6.85 21.15 2.90
C GLY A 334 -7.51 21.90 1.72
N VAL A 335 -8.49 21.27 1.07
CA VAL A 335 -9.29 21.90 0.01
C VAL A 335 -10.04 23.13 0.55
N GLN A 336 -10.68 23.00 1.71
CA GLN A 336 -11.46 24.09 2.32
C GLN A 336 -10.60 25.32 2.65
N ILE A 337 -9.39 25.13 3.17
CA ILE A 337 -8.43 26.22 3.48
C ILE A 337 -7.97 26.93 2.21
N HIS A 338 -7.76 26.19 1.11
CA HIS A 338 -7.41 26.79 -0.19
C HIS A 338 -8.60 27.52 -0.84
N GLY A 339 -9.84 27.24 -0.43
CA GLY A 339 -11.04 27.82 -1.02
C GLY A 339 -11.17 27.47 -2.51
N GLY A 340 -11.48 28.45 -3.36
CA GLY A 340 -11.61 28.24 -4.81
C GLY A 340 -10.35 27.65 -5.46
N TYR A 341 -9.17 27.99 -4.97
CA TYR A 341 -7.90 27.43 -5.44
C TYR A 341 -7.68 25.98 -5.03
N GLY A 342 -8.35 25.49 -3.99
CA GLY A 342 -8.33 24.07 -3.62
C GLY A 342 -9.16 23.19 -4.54
N PHE A 343 -10.01 23.78 -5.38
CA PHE A 343 -10.91 23.10 -6.32
C PHE A 343 -10.35 22.98 -7.74
N ILE A 344 -9.18 23.57 -7.99
CA ILE A 344 -8.51 23.55 -9.31
C ILE A 344 -7.16 22.85 -9.20
N LYS A 345 -6.65 22.35 -10.33
CA LYS A 345 -5.45 21.50 -10.40
C LYS A 345 -4.12 22.25 -10.27
N ASP A 346 -4.14 23.57 -10.20
CA ASP A 346 -2.93 24.40 -10.02
C ASP A 346 -2.32 24.24 -8.61
N TYR A 347 -3.09 23.66 -7.68
CA TYR A 347 -2.68 23.35 -6.31
C TYR A 347 -2.89 21.88 -5.98
N PRO A 348 -2.08 21.28 -5.11
CA PRO A 348 -2.13 19.85 -4.84
C PRO A 348 -3.34 19.41 -3.98
N ALA A 349 -4.11 20.35 -3.44
CA ALA A 349 -5.17 20.07 -2.47
C ALA A 349 -6.25 19.13 -3.03
N GLU A 350 -6.70 19.36 -4.28
CA GLU A 350 -7.71 18.52 -4.93
C GLU A 350 -7.21 17.09 -5.18
N LYS A 351 -5.90 16.96 -5.47
CA LYS A 351 -5.28 15.65 -5.68
C LYS A 351 -5.24 14.84 -4.38
N TYR A 352 -4.80 15.43 -3.27
CA TYR A 352 -4.86 14.75 -1.97
C TYR A 352 -6.28 14.32 -1.63
N TYR A 353 -7.28 15.15 -1.87
CA TYR A 353 -8.68 14.83 -1.63
C TYR A 353 -9.17 13.60 -2.41
N ARG A 354 -8.75 13.46 -3.67
CA ARG A 354 -9.07 12.28 -4.48
C ARG A 354 -8.31 11.03 -4.03
N ASP A 355 -7.02 11.18 -3.73
CA ASP A 355 -6.11 10.08 -3.46
C ASP A 355 -6.39 9.37 -2.14
N VAL A 356 -6.64 10.12 -1.07
CA VAL A 356 -6.86 9.57 0.28
C VAL A 356 -8.06 8.64 0.35
N LYS A 357 -9.00 8.75 -0.58
CA LYS A 357 -10.22 7.93 -0.55
C LYS A 357 -9.95 6.44 -0.65
N LEU A 358 -8.91 6.04 -1.39
CA LEU A 358 -8.51 4.63 -1.45
C LEU A 358 -8.23 4.06 -0.06
N CYS A 359 -7.60 4.82 0.84
CA CYS A 359 -7.17 4.31 2.14
C CYS A 359 -8.33 3.83 3.01
N THR A 360 -9.54 4.34 2.82
CA THR A 360 -10.74 3.86 3.54
C THR A 360 -11.37 2.61 2.90
N ILE A 361 -10.89 2.18 1.72
CA ILE A 361 -11.47 1.09 0.93
C ILE A 361 -10.49 -0.08 0.79
N GLY A 362 -9.25 0.18 0.33
CA GLY A 362 -8.23 -0.82 0.02
C GLY A 362 -7.75 -1.57 1.26
N GLU A 363 -7.33 -2.81 1.07
CA GLU A 363 -6.84 -3.73 2.11
C GLU A 363 -7.80 -3.91 3.31
N GLY A 364 -9.08 -3.96 2.99
CA GLY A 364 -10.19 -4.03 3.94
C GLY A 364 -10.74 -2.65 4.26
N THR A 365 -12.03 -2.45 3.99
CA THR A 365 -12.71 -1.17 4.23
C THR A 365 -12.66 -0.75 5.70
N SER A 366 -12.96 0.51 6.00
CA SER A 366 -13.09 1.00 7.39
C SER A 366 -14.05 0.14 8.22
N GLU A 367 -15.12 -0.39 7.61
CA GLU A 367 -16.07 -1.31 8.24
C GLU A 367 -15.42 -2.66 8.53
N VAL A 368 -14.64 -3.20 7.60
CA VAL A 368 -13.87 -4.44 7.82
C VAL A 368 -12.86 -4.27 8.95
N GLN A 369 -12.15 -3.12 9.01
CA GLN A 369 -11.24 -2.86 10.13
C GLN A 369 -11.99 -2.87 11.48
N ARG A 370 -13.17 -2.23 11.57
CA ARG A 370 -14.01 -2.25 12.77
C ARG A 370 -14.45 -3.67 13.15
N MET A 371 -14.80 -4.50 12.15
CA MET A 371 -15.11 -5.92 12.39
C MET A 371 -13.91 -6.69 12.95
N VAL A 372 -12.70 -6.47 12.40
CA VAL A 372 -11.47 -7.13 12.87
C VAL A 372 -11.16 -6.68 14.30
N ILE A 373 -11.18 -5.37 14.57
CA ILE A 373 -10.94 -4.81 15.90
C ILE A 373 -11.93 -5.41 16.90
N ALA A 374 -13.24 -5.36 16.61
CA ALA A 374 -14.26 -5.90 17.49
C ALA A 374 -14.05 -7.40 17.81
N ARG A 375 -13.69 -8.20 16.79
CA ARG A 375 -13.35 -9.62 17.00
C ARG A 375 -12.14 -9.83 17.88
N GLN A 376 -11.15 -8.95 17.84
CA GLN A 376 -9.94 -9.09 18.68
C GLN A 376 -10.23 -8.71 20.13
N ILE A 377 -10.97 -7.63 20.38
CA ILE A 377 -11.26 -7.16 21.76
C ILE A 377 -12.38 -7.96 22.44
N LEU A 378 -13.21 -8.69 21.69
CA LEU A 378 -14.28 -9.55 22.23
C LEU A 378 -13.88 -11.03 22.31
N ARG A 379 -12.62 -11.37 21.99
CA ARG A 379 -12.07 -12.70 22.25
C ARG A 379 -11.67 -12.78 23.72
N ASP A 380 -12.25 -13.74 24.41
CA ASP A 380 -11.87 -14.14 25.77
C ASP A 380 -10.46 -14.77 25.79
#